data_a21b92b5b9fc4a6716556c5dd8343cca
#
_entry.id   a21b92b5b9fc4a6716556c5dd8343cca
#
_cell.length_a   1.000
_cell.length_b   1.000
_cell.length_c   1.000
_cell.angle_alpha   90.00
_cell.angle_beta   90.00
_cell.angle_gamma   90.00
#
_symmetry.space_group_name_H-M   'P 1'
#
loop_
_entity.id
_entity.type
_entity.pdbx_description
1 polymer ?
#
loop_
_entity_poly.entity_id
_entity_poly.type
_entity_poly.pdbx_seq_one_letter_code
_entity_poly.pdbx_strand_id
1 'polypeptide(L)'
;MVLLRIAGMALALASLNYPALLLASQDEPLILDPDVSFDPGIDFGFDEDIFIGAFEEESEKSPTAEWFEDFTIRVSQSTSGQANNHAIDLGPFGSFPKEADLETNRLQFNIRYQNAFAPGWVLQGSMWYRIYWNQDYEFVSNGDAVETEGQLNDLFIQRSSGKHSFKLGRQTVVWGETVGNSVLDIINNSEFRDFTIIDIEDARLSQAMLVWDYFDSANSSSLSTFVNLYPEFNPAPIRGSPLFFDPGFNLPDYDRDGKVLIEAGTQWKKSFEGSDIALMAAYLYENQLRYDPPLSDTPDARPDINDFFLLGFSANRAIGKVLLNFDLAFSHNILADSFAFPGTSSLSAPINLRKDQLGTSFGFEYAIDNEQNVSLGIQAQTLLDEDEGLLPGQALTNDGVFGSWLVRYSNALRNGDLNFSATLQGDLSAQSLLVFTGLDYTIDDNWSVSSQIISMSAKAGSFLTFFDEDLRLGITLTYTF
;
A
#
# COMPACT_ATOMS: atom_id res chain seq x y z
N MET A 1 -10.36 31.13 11.61
CA MET A 1 -8.93 31.13 12.01
C MET A 1 -8.52 29.86 12.75
N VAL A 2 -9.37 29.28 13.58
CA VAL A 2 -9.14 27.98 14.24
C VAL A 2 -9.29 26.83 13.25
N LEU A 3 -10.30 26.84 12.42
CA LEU A 3 -10.50 25.88 11.32
C LEU A 3 -9.34 25.86 10.30
N LEU A 4 -8.74 27.03 10.00
CA LEU A 4 -7.56 27.09 9.11
C LEU A 4 -6.30 26.44 9.71
N ARG A 5 -6.16 26.46 11.05
CA ARG A 5 -5.03 25.82 11.74
C ARG A 5 -5.22 24.30 11.89
N ILE A 6 -6.46 23.86 12.04
CA ILE A 6 -6.81 22.43 12.01
C ILE A 6 -6.64 21.91 10.58
N ALA A 7 -7.06 22.68 9.57
CA ALA A 7 -6.81 22.45 8.15
C ALA A 7 -5.31 22.29 7.88
N GLY A 8 -4.49 23.12 8.55
CA GLY A 8 -3.05 23.09 8.51
C GLY A 8 -2.46 21.74 8.88
N MET A 9 -2.92 21.18 9.96
CA MET A 9 -2.40 19.92 10.48
C MET A 9 -2.77 18.72 9.62
N ALA A 10 -3.92 18.68 9.00
CA ALA A 10 -4.40 17.50 8.29
C ALA A 10 -3.91 17.40 6.83
N LEU A 11 -3.64 18.53 6.13
CA LEU A 11 -2.96 18.50 4.84
C LEU A 11 -1.44 18.22 5.00
N ALA A 12 -0.82 18.69 6.08
CA ALA A 12 0.49 18.21 6.48
C ALA A 12 0.50 16.68 6.65
N LEU A 13 -0.62 16.12 7.07
CA LEU A 13 -0.85 14.69 7.27
C LEU A 13 -1.06 13.93 5.94
N ALA A 14 -1.70 14.54 4.96
CA ALA A 14 -1.88 13.97 3.63
C ALA A 14 -0.61 14.03 2.77
N SER A 15 0.35 14.90 3.12
CA SER A 15 1.64 15.02 2.44
C SER A 15 2.76 14.20 3.09
N LEU A 16 2.49 13.53 4.22
CA LEU A 16 3.42 12.57 4.77
C LEU A 16 3.57 11.43 3.77
N ASN A 17 4.75 11.26 3.18
CA ASN A 17 5.23 9.98 2.69
C ASN A 17 5.33 9.03 3.89
N TYR A 18 4.18 8.72 4.51
CA TYR A 18 4.11 7.51 5.28
C TYR A 18 4.24 6.40 4.25
N PRO A 19 5.28 5.58 4.34
CA PRO A 19 5.12 4.25 3.84
C PRO A 19 3.84 3.80 4.51
N ALA A 20 2.87 3.47 3.70
CA ALA A 20 1.51 3.20 4.10
C ALA A 20 1.42 2.68 5.54
N LEU A 21 0.47 3.15 6.31
CA LEU A 21 -0.16 2.35 7.35
C LEU A 21 -0.73 1.10 6.63
N LEU A 22 0.15 0.37 5.96
CA LEU A 22 -0.13 -0.87 5.28
C LEU A 22 -0.29 -1.88 6.39
N LEU A 23 -1.53 -2.02 6.80
CA LEU A 23 -1.98 -3.16 7.53
C LEU A 23 -1.54 -4.35 6.70
N ALA A 24 -0.55 -5.08 7.20
CA ALA A 24 -0.02 -6.25 6.53
C ALA A 24 -1.19 -7.20 6.25
N SER A 25 -1.47 -7.37 4.97
CA SER A 25 -2.49 -8.29 4.51
C SER A 25 -2.07 -9.73 4.74
N GLN A 26 -3.02 -10.59 4.59
CA GLN A 26 -2.83 -12.02 4.60
C GLN A 26 -2.05 -12.44 3.35
N ASP A 27 -0.72 -12.50 3.45
CA ASP A 27 -0.02 -13.46 2.63
C ASP A 27 -0.48 -14.84 3.10
N GLU A 28 -0.88 -15.70 2.18
CA GLU A 28 -1.14 -17.11 2.51
C GLU A 28 0.04 -17.62 3.33
N PRO A 29 -0.21 -18.35 4.44
CA PRO A 29 0.88 -18.88 5.23
C PRO A 29 1.74 -19.73 4.32
N LEU A 30 3.01 -19.37 4.17
CA LEU A 30 4.02 -20.22 3.56
C LEU A 30 3.99 -21.54 4.31
N ILE A 31 3.29 -22.54 3.76
CA ILE A 31 3.29 -23.91 4.27
C ILE A 31 4.68 -24.45 3.94
N LEU A 32 5.61 -24.24 4.85
CA LEU A 32 6.90 -24.91 4.80
C LEU A 32 6.66 -26.37 5.16
N ASP A 33 6.52 -27.21 4.14
CA ASP A 33 6.56 -28.66 4.31
C ASP A 33 7.94 -29.03 4.87
N PRO A 34 8.04 -29.64 6.06
CA PRO A 34 9.33 -29.94 6.67
C PRO A 34 10.15 -31.00 5.92
N ASP A 35 9.56 -31.71 4.95
CA ASP A 35 10.23 -32.70 4.11
C ASP A 35 10.63 -32.18 2.72
N VAL A 36 10.26 -30.95 2.38
CA VAL A 36 10.77 -30.29 1.18
C VAL A 36 12.14 -29.72 1.53
N SER A 37 13.19 -30.40 1.10
CA SER A 37 14.52 -29.79 0.98
C SER A 37 14.32 -28.51 0.18
N PHE A 38 14.61 -27.37 0.80
CA PHE A 38 14.62 -26.07 0.12
C PHE A 38 15.40 -26.24 -1.17
N ASP A 39 14.68 -26.42 -2.27
CA ASP A 39 15.22 -26.16 -3.58
C ASP A 39 15.36 -24.63 -3.60
N PRO A 40 16.58 -24.09 -3.77
CA PRO A 40 16.77 -22.67 -3.93
C PRO A 40 16.27 -22.23 -5.30
N GLY A 41 15.10 -22.75 -5.70
CA GLY A 41 14.31 -22.27 -6.84
C GLY A 41 14.01 -20.81 -6.57
N ILE A 42 14.59 -19.98 -7.39
CA ILE A 42 14.50 -18.55 -7.40
C ILE A 42 13.01 -18.19 -7.43
N ASP A 43 12.42 -17.83 -6.30
CA ASP A 43 11.11 -17.18 -6.26
C ASP A 43 11.29 -15.76 -6.81
N PHE A 44 11.02 -15.60 -8.09
CA PHE A 44 11.09 -14.33 -8.79
C PHE A 44 9.77 -13.54 -8.67
N GLY A 45 8.91 -13.87 -7.70
CA GLY A 45 7.57 -13.28 -7.61
C GLY A 45 6.68 -13.65 -8.80
N PHE A 46 7.03 -14.73 -9.49
CA PHE A 46 6.12 -15.39 -10.43
C PHE A 46 5.33 -16.42 -9.65
N ASP A 47 4.02 -16.36 -9.70
CA ASP A 47 3.21 -17.53 -9.42
C ASP A 47 3.70 -18.67 -10.31
N GLU A 48 4.47 -19.63 -9.76
CA GLU A 48 4.91 -20.82 -10.50
C GLU A 48 3.72 -21.63 -11.01
N ASP A 49 2.56 -21.52 -10.37
CA ASP A 49 1.29 -22.11 -10.80
C ASP A 49 0.88 -21.68 -12.21
N ILE A 50 1.31 -20.50 -12.69
CA ILE A 50 1.05 -20.05 -14.07
C ILE A 50 1.79 -20.92 -15.10
N PHE A 51 2.93 -21.49 -14.74
CA PHE A 51 3.76 -22.25 -15.70
C PHE A 51 3.45 -23.75 -15.74
N ILE A 52 2.99 -24.33 -14.64
CA ILE A 52 2.73 -25.77 -14.52
C ILE A 52 1.36 -26.15 -15.10
N GLY A 53 0.33 -25.27 -14.95
CA GLY A 53 -1.01 -25.52 -15.49
C GLY A 53 -1.15 -25.47 -17.02
N ALA A 54 -0.14 -24.93 -17.74
CA ALA A 54 -0.21 -24.75 -19.19
C ALA A 54 0.06 -26.03 -20.00
N PHE A 55 0.34 -27.16 -19.37
CA PHE A 55 0.73 -28.41 -20.04
C PHE A 55 -0.09 -29.66 -19.66
N GLU A 56 -1.23 -29.51 -18.94
CA GLU A 56 -2.12 -30.64 -18.74
C GLU A 56 -3.03 -30.88 -19.95
N GLU A 57 -3.16 -32.15 -20.30
CA GLU A 57 -3.81 -32.66 -21.53
C GLU A 57 -5.27 -32.20 -21.70
N GLU A 58 -5.57 -31.73 -22.92
CA GLU A 58 -6.92 -31.42 -23.42
C GLU A 58 -7.91 -32.57 -23.19
N SER A 59 -8.84 -32.39 -22.29
CA SER A 59 -10.12 -33.10 -22.32
C SER A 59 -11.12 -32.23 -23.08
N GLU A 60 -11.75 -32.81 -24.11
CA GLU A 60 -12.77 -32.13 -24.96
C GLU A 60 -13.89 -31.54 -24.10
N LYS A 61 -13.87 -30.23 -23.86
CA LYS A 61 -14.92 -29.46 -23.19
C LYS A 61 -15.69 -28.59 -24.20
N SER A 62 -16.92 -28.27 -23.87
CA SER A 62 -17.80 -27.44 -24.69
C SER A 62 -17.27 -26.01 -24.88
N PRO A 63 -17.27 -25.42 -26.08
CA PRO A 63 -16.66 -24.13 -26.40
C PRO A 63 -17.23 -22.91 -25.62
N THR A 64 -18.40 -23.07 -24.98
CA THR A 64 -19.06 -21.99 -24.23
C THR A 64 -18.66 -21.96 -22.76
N ALA A 65 -17.99 -23.00 -22.23
CA ALA A 65 -17.53 -23.06 -20.86
C ALA A 65 -16.07 -22.58 -20.72
N GLU A 66 -15.24 -22.77 -21.76
CA GLU A 66 -13.78 -22.53 -21.69
C GLU A 66 -13.38 -21.08 -21.35
N TRP A 67 -14.07 -20.08 -21.89
CA TRP A 67 -13.65 -18.68 -21.65
C TRP A 67 -14.04 -18.15 -20.26
N PHE A 68 -14.97 -18.79 -19.55
CA PHE A 68 -15.29 -18.44 -18.16
C PHE A 68 -14.29 -19.02 -17.16
N GLU A 69 -13.55 -20.07 -17.52
CA GLU A 69 -12.56 -20.69 -16.65
C GLU A 69 -11.38 -19.75 -16.38
N ASP A 70 -11.11 -18.82 -17.31
CA ASP A 70 -10.08 -17.79 -17.16
C ASP A 70 -10.48 -16.61 -16.26
N PHE A 71 -11.76 -16.58 -15.83
CA PHE A 71 -12.28 -15.50 -14.99
C PHE A 71 -12.47 -15.98 -13.55
N THR A 72 -12.05 -15.14 -12.62
CA THR A 72 -12.47 -15.22 -11.22
C THR A 72 -13.28 -13.98 -10.90
N ILE A 73 -14.52 -14.17 -10.46
CA ILE A 73 -15.42 -13.07 -10.09
C ILE A 73 -15.74 -13.21 -8.60
N ARG A 74 -15.41 -12.19 -7.81
CA ARG A 74 -15.79 -12.12 -6.40
C ARG A 74 -16.78 -10.98 -6.19
N VAL A 75 -17.82 -11.26 -5.44
CA VAL A 75 -18.82 -10.26 -5.03
C VAL A 75 -18.83 -10.19 -3.51
N SER A 76 -18.51 -9.03 -2.96
CA SER A 76 -18.37 -8.84 -1.52
C SER A 76 -19.30 -7.73 -1.03
N GLN A 77 -20.04 -7.98 0.06
CA GLN A 77 -20.75 -6.96 0.80
C GLN A 77 -19.99 -6.69 2.10
N SER A 78 -19.47 -5.48 2.25
CA SER A 78 -18.74 -5.04 3.44
C SER A 78 -19.53 -4.01 4.22
N THR A 79 -19.53 -4.15 5.53
CA THR A 79 -20.16 -3.21 6.46
C THR A 79 -19.24 -3.03 7.66
N SER A 80 -18.90 -1.80 8.00
CA SER A 80 -18.15 -1.49 9.22
C SER A 80 -18.59 -0.18 9.84
N GLY A 81 -18.33 0.00 11.11
CA GLY A 81 -18.68 1.23 11.81
C GLY A 81 -17.95 1.40 13.13
N GLN A 82 -18.01 2.61 13.63
CA GLN A 82 -17.54 3.01 14.94
C GLN A 82 -18.45 2.39 16.03
N ALA A 83 -17.86 1.62 16.93
CA ALA A 83 -18.62 0.87 17.94
C ALA A 83 -18.82 1.63 19.26
N ASN A 84 -18.04 2.67 19.51
CA ASN A 84 -18.06 3.43 20.77
C ASN A 84 -18.25 4.93 20.54
N ASN A 85 -18.92 5.58 21.50
CA ASN A 85 -18.94 7.03 21.57
C ASN A 85 -17.72 7.49 22.38
N HIS A 86 -17.00 8.47 21.88
CA HIS A 86 -15.84 9.06 22.55
C HIS A 86 -15.69 10.54 22.17
N ALA A 87 -14.66 11.17 22.66
CA ALA A 87 -14.37 12.56 22.33
C ALA A 87 -12.91 12.69 21.87
N ILE A 88 -12.71 13.23 20.70
CA ILE A 88 -11.40 13.53 20.16
C ILE A 88 -10.84 14.75 20.86
N ASP A 89 -9.76 14.61 21.60
CA ASP A 89 -9.07 15.74 22.27
C ASP A 89 -7.96 16.30 21.35
N LEU A 90 -8.21 17.49 20.82
CA LEU A 90 -7.24 18.22 20.03
C LEU A 90 -6.42 19.21 20.88
N GLY A 91 -6.31 18.98 22.19
CA GLY A 91 -5.54 19.81 23.11
C GLY A 91 -6.05 21.25 23.15
N PRO A 92 -5.22 22.26 22.78
CA PRO A 92 -5.62 23.66 22.84
C PRO A 92 -6.78 24.04 21.91
N PHE A 93 -7.17 23.18 20.99
CA PHE A 93 -8.26 23.40 20.04
C PHE A 93 -9.61 22.86 20.51
N GLY A 94 -9.64 22.19 21.68
CA GLY A 94 -10.84 21.68 22.29
C GLY A 94 -11.09 20.20 22.01
N SER A 95 -12.24 19.73 22.49
CA SER A 95 -12.67 18.34 22.34
C SER A 95 -13.92 18.29 21.47
N PHE A 96 -13.97 17.31 20.55
CA PHE A 96 -15.08 17.10 19.61
C PHE A 96 -15.69 15.73 19.87
N PRO A 97 -17.01 15.64 20.07
CA PRO A 97 -17.66 14.34 20.24
C PRO A 97 -17.67 13.58 18.93
N LYS A 98 -17.39 12.28 19.00
CA LYS A 98 -17.56 11.31 17.94
C LYS A 98 -18.54 10.24 18.41
N GLU A 99 -19.62 10.07 17.69
CA GLU A 99 -20.66 9.11 18.02
C GLU A 99 -20.43 7.79 17.27
N ALA A 100 -20.93 6.70 17.87
CA ALA A 100 -20.97 5.42 17.20
C ALA A 100 -21.90 5.51 15.99
N ASP A 101 -21.38 5.20 14.81
CA ASP A 101 -22.13 5.24 13.56
C ASP A 101 -21.55 4.25 12.55
N LEU A 102 -22.35 3.94 11.52
CA LEU A 102 -21.93 3.16 10.38
C LEU A 102 -21.02 4.02 9.48
N GLU A 103 -19.83 3.53 9.18
CA GLU A 103 -18.85 4.28 8.39
C GLU A 103 -18.66 3.70 6.97
N THR A 104 -18.80 2.40 6.83
CA THR A 104 -18.71 1.74 5.51
C THR A 104 -19.90 0.82 5.29
N ASN A 105 -20.47 0.88 4.10
CA ASN A 105 -21.54 -0.01 3.67
C ASN A 105 -21.49 -0.10 2.14
N ARG A 106 -20.79 -1.11 1.60
CA ARG A 106 -20.49 -1.19 0.17
C ARG A 106 -20.59 -2.57 -0.39
N LEU A 107 -21.02 -2.65 -1.65
CA LEU A 107 -20.96 -3.83 -2.48
C LEU A 107 -19.78 -3.69 -3.44
N GLN A 108 -18.91 -4.69 -3.50
CA GLN A 108 -17.76 -4.69 -4.38
C GLN A 108 -17.78 -5.90 -5.31
N PHE A 109 -17.45 -5.67 -6.56
CA PHE A 109 -17.20 -6.68 -7.57
C PHE A 109 -15.72 -6.65 -7.90
N ASN A 110 -15.02 -7.76 -7.68
CA ASN A 110 -13.64 -7.97 -8.12
C ASN A 110 -13.67 -8.96 -9.28
N ILE A 111 -13.08 -8.58 -10.40
CA ILE A 111 -13.00 -9.39 -11.60
C ILE A 111 -11.54 -9.55 -11.94
N ARG A 112 -11.06 -10.79 -12.02
CA ARG A 112 -9.73 -11.15 -12.50
C ARG A 112 -9.86 -12.01 -13.75
N TYR A 113 -8.97 -11.78 -14.69
CA TYR A 113 -8.83 -12.55 -15.92
C TYR A 113 -7.38 -12.88 -16.15
N GLN A 114 -7.09 -14.15 -16.45
CA GLN A 114 -5.76 -14.60 -16.78
C GLN A 114 -5.83 -15.70 -17.83
N ASN A 115 -5.12 -15.50 -18.93
CA ASN A 115 -5.10 -16.47 -20.01
C ASN A 115 -3.72 -16.57 -20.67
N ALA A 116 -3.22 -17.79 -20.81
CA ALA A 116 -2.03 -18.12 -21.58
C ALA A 116 -2.41 -18.49 -23.01
N PHE A 117 -2.70 -17.52 -23.86
CA PHE A 117 -3.29 -17.69 -25.19
C PHE A 117 -2.32 -18.21 -26.26
N ALA A 118 -1.02 -18.22 -25.99
CA ALA A 118 0.01 -18.81 -26.87
C ALA A 118 1.29 -19.12 -26.06
N PRO A 119 2.14 -20.04 -26.51
CA PRO A 119 3.40 -20.38 -25.81
C PRO A 119 4.23 -19.15 -25.47
N GLY A 120 4.44 -18.90 -24.18
CA GLY A 120 5.15 -17.76 -23.64
C GLY A 120 4.41 -16.42 -23.71
N TRP A 121 3.11 -16.41 -24.04
CA TRP A 121 2.26 -15.22 -23.99
C TRP A 121 1.17 -15.36 -22.93
N VAL A 122 1.07 -14.38 -22.06
CA VAL A 122 0.03 -14.29 -21.03
C VAL A 122 -0.65 -12.92 -21.14
N LEU A 123 -1.96 -12.92 -21.02
CA LEU A 123 -2.76 -11.71 -20.82
C LEU A 123 -3.36 -11.78 -19.42
N GLN A 124 -3.13 -10.75 -18.60
CA GLN A 124 -3.71 -10.62 -17.27
C GLN A 124 -4.47 -9.30 -17.17
N GLY A 125 -5.62 -9.36 -16.50
CA GLY A 125 -6.42 -8.19 -16.20
C GLY A 125 -7.13 -8.35 -14.87
N SER A 126 -7.20 -7.28 -14.09
CA SER A 126 -7.99 -7.22 -12.86
C SER A 126 -8.62 -5.86 -12.70
N MET A 127 -9.84 -5.82 -12.20
CA MET A 127 -10.57 -4.59 -11.91
C MET A 127 -11.49 -4.80 -10.74
N TRP A 128 -11.78 -3.71 -10.05
CA TRP A 128 -12.88 -3.71 -9.10
C TRP A 128 -13.88 -2.60 -9.43
N TYR A 129 -15.13 -2.84 -9.00
CA TYR A 129 -16.23 -1.89 -9.07
C TYR A 129 -16.96 -1.88 -7.74
N ARG A 130 -17.11 -0.71 -7.13
CA ARG A 130 -17.75 -0.50 -5.83
C ARG A 130 -19.04 0.27 -5.98
N ILE A 131 -20.03 -0.13 -5.22
CA ILE A 131 -21.30 0.58 -5.04
C ILE A 131 -21.36 0.93 -3.56
N TYR A 132 -21.34 2.21 -3.25
CA TYR A 132 -21.44 2.75 -1.91
C TYR A 132 -22.92 2.98 -1.59
N TRP A 133 -23.40 2.32 -0.53
CA TRP A 133 -24.77 2.46 -0.08
C TRP A 133 -24.90 3.64 0.89
N ASN A 134 -26.15 3.94 1.29
CA ASN A 134 -26.44 4.92 2.33
C ASN A 134 -25.61 4.68 3.59
N GLN A 135 -25.02 5.73 4.14
CA GLN A 135 -24.11 5.72 5.28
C GLN A 135 -22.70 5.12 5.00
N ASP A 136 -22.31 4.98 3.75
CA ASP A 136 -20.92 4.75 3.39
C ASP A 136 -20.31 6.10 3.00
N TYR A 137 -19.41 6.60 3.85
CA TYR A 137 -18.88 7.96 3.76
C TYR A 137 -19.99 9.03 3.67
N GLU A 138 -19.67 10.29 3.78
CA GLU A 138 -20.63 11.37 3.56
C GLU A 138 -21.07 11.56 2.10
N PHE A 139 -20.63 10.71 1.18
CA PHE A 139 -21.10 10.77 -0.21
C PHE A 139 -22.61 10.79 -0.30
N VAL A 140 -23.22 9.97 0.50
CA VAL A 140 -24.66 9.79 0.49
C VAL A 140 -25.39 10.85 1.30
N SER A 141 -24.70 11.63 2.11
CA SER A 141 -25.32 12.71 2.89
C SER A 141 -25.80 13.88 2.03
N ASN A 142 -25.34 13.99 0.79
CA ASN A 142 -25.75 15.04 -0.15
C ASN A 142 -27.05 14.71 -0.91
N GLY A 143 -27.76 13.65 -0.54
CA GLY A 143 -29.07 13.30 -1.11
C GLY A 143 -29.05 12.26 -2.23
N ASP A 144 -27.88 11.81 -2.67
CA ASP A 144 -27.76 10.72 -3.60
C ASP A 144 -27.82 9.39 -2.85
N ALA A 145 -28.68 8.48 -3.29
CA ALA A 145 -28.90 7.22 -2.58
C ALA A 145 -27.76 6.21 -2.79
N VAL A 146 -26.94 6.41 -3.81
CA VAL A 146 -25.86 5.49 -4.23
C VAL A 146 -24.77 6.25 -4.95
N GLU A 147 -23.53 5.99 -4.59
CA GLU A 147 -22.34 6.41 -5.34
C GLU A 147 -21.62 5.20 -5.89
N THR A 148 -20.87 5.37 -6.96
CA THR A 148 -20.16 4.25 -7.60
C THR A 148 -18.72 4.63 -7.97
N GLU A 149 -17.80 3.69 -7.84
CA GLU A 149 -16.41 3.85 -8.24
C GLU A 149 -15.91 2.58 -8.93
N GLY A 150 -15.14 2.74 -9.99
CA GLY A 150 -14.50 1.62 -10.69
C GLY A 150 -13.03 1.90 -10.90
N GLN A 151 -12.20 0.88 -10.71
CA GLN A 151 -10.75 0.96 -10.89
C GLN A 151 -10.22 -0.24 -11.64
N LEU A 152 -9.40 0.05 -12.63
CA LEU A 152 -8.59 -0.95 -13.32
C LEU A 152 -7.29 -1.15 -12.53
N ASN A 153 -7.12 -2.32 -11.90
CA ASN A 153 -5.88 -2.66 -11.21
C ASN A 153 -4.84 -3.09 -12.22
N ASP A 154 -4.84 -4.33 -12.67
CA ASP A 154 -3.89 -4.80 -13.65
C ASP A 154 -4.52 -4.90 -15.04
N LEU A 155 -3.73 -4.61 -16.04
CA LEU A 155 -4.03 -4.95 -17.43
C LEU A 155 -2.73 -4.95 -18.20
N PHE A 156 -2.12 -6.11 -18.36
CA PHE A 156 -0.87 -6.23 -19.09
C PHE A 156 -0.82 -7.47 -19.97
N ILE A 157 0.02 -7.39 -20.97
CA ILE A 157 0.45 -8.51 -21.80
C ILE A 157 1.89 -8.84 -21.47
N GLN A 158 2.18 -10.12 -21.26
CA GLN A 158 3.52 -10.64 -21.01
C GLN A 158 3.99 -11.51 -22.17
N ARG A 159 5.26 -11.37 -22.52
CA ARG A 159 5.95 -12.25 -23.46
C ARG A 159 7.23 -12.77 -22.82
N SER A 160 7.30 -14.08 -22.62
CA SER A 160 8.52 -14.75 -22.14
C SER A 160 9.18 -15.54 -23.28
N SER A 161 10.50 -15.41 -23.42
CA SER A 161 11.27 -16.12 -24.45
C SER A 161 12.72 -16.34 -23.99
N GLY A 162 13.08 -17.59 -23.77
CA GLY A 162 14.41 -17.95 -23.26
C GLY A 162 14.65 -17.35 -21.88
N LYS A 163 15.66 -16.50 -21.75
CA LYS A 163 16.04 -15.83 -20.50
C LYS A 163 15.37 -14.45 -20.31
N HIS A 164 14.46 -14.06 -21.19
CA HIS A 164 13.87 -12.72 -21.17
C HIS A 164 12.36 -12.80 -21.00
N SER A 165 11.82 -11.88 -20.21
CA SER A 165 10.40 -11.59 -20.09
C SER A 165 10.14 -10.10 -20.29
N PHE A 166 9.07 -9.77 -20.97
CA PHE A 166 8.61 -8.40 -21.19
C PHE A 166 7.16 -8.32 -20.79
N LYS A 167 6.82 -7.37 -19.94
CA LYS A 167 5.45 -7.04 -19.57
C LYS A 167 5.14 -5.61 -19.99
N LEU A 168 4.01 -5.40 -20.66
CA LEU A 168 3.56 -4.08 -21.09
C LEU A 168 2.12 -3.86 -20.67
N GLY A 169 1.87 -2.82 -19.90
CA GLY A 169 0.54 -2.43 -19.43
C GLY A 169 0.53 -1.98 -17.97
N ARG A 170 -0.68 -1.94 -17.37
CA ARG A 170 -0.85 -1.61 -15.96
C ARG A 170 -0.43 -2.81 -15.11
N GLN A 171 0.50 -2.58 -14.21
CA GLN A 171 1.07 -3.60 -13.32
C GLN A 171 1.73 -2.93 -12.12
N THR A 172 2.01 -3.70 -11.09
CA THR A 172 2.82 -3.27 -9.94
C THR A 172 4.26 -3.74 -10.09
N VAL A 173 5.21 -2.98 -9.53
CA VAL A 173 6.62 -3.35 -9.38
C VAL A 173 7.00 -3.16 -7.92
N VAL A 174 7.27 -4.24 -7.22
CA VAL A 174 7.58 -4.22 -5.79
C VAL A 174 9.06 -4.41 -5.57
N TRP A 175 9.67 -3.52 -4.79
CA TRP A 175 11.04 -3.62 -4.34
C TRP A 175 11.07 -3.68 -2.81
N GLY A 176 12.09 -4.34 -2.28
CA GLY A 176 12.24 -4.58 -0.84
C GLY A 176 11.75 -5.96 -0.43
N GLU A 177 12.32 -6.46 0.64
CA GLU A 177 12.06 -7.80 1.18
C GLU A 177 11.37 -7.73 2.56
N THR A 178 11.30 -6.53 3.15
CA THR A 178 10.72 -6.38 4.50
C THR A 178 9.20 -6.31 4.42
N VAL A 179 8.55 -7.29 5.02
CA VAL A 179 7.08 -7.40 5.03
C VAL A 179 6.43 -6.20 5.70
N GLY A 180 5.52 -5.56 4.99
CA GLY A 180 4.64 -4.50 5.50
C GLY A 180 5.29 -3.14 5.79
N ASN A 181 6.62 -3.03 5.78
CA ASN A 181 7.35 -1.82 6.20
C ASN A 181 8.65 -1.60 5.42
N SER A 182 8.72 -1.95 4.14
CA SER A 182 9.92 -1.70 3.34
C SER A 182 10.05 -0.23 2.94
N VAL A 183 11.23 0.35 3.20
CA VAL A 183 11.60 1.70 2.71
C VAL A 183 11.84 1.75 1.20
N LEU A 184 11.82 0.60 0.51
CA LEU A 184 12.00 0.45 -0.93
C LEU A 184 10.69 0.26 -1.70
N ASP A 185 9.57 0.01 -1.01
CA ASP A 185 8.24 -0.15 -1.63
C ASP A 185 7.60 1.20 -1.92
N ILE A 186 8.20 1.96 -2.83
CA ILE A 186 7.82 3.34 -3.16
C ILE A 186 7.58 3.59 -4.65
N ILE A 187 7.64 2.52 -5.49
CA ILE A 187 7.45 2.66 -6.94
C ILE A 187 5.97 2.80 -7.27
N ASN A 188 5.12 2.03 -6.59
CA ASN A 188 3.69 2.05 -6.85
C ASN A 188 3.00 3.13 -6.05
N ASN A 189 1.91 3.67 -6.59
CA ASN A 189 1.00 4.48 -5.81
C ASN A 189 0.28 3.62 -4.77
N SER A 190 -0.25 4.27 -3.76
CA SER A 190 -0.96 3.58 -2.69
C SER A 190 -2.36 4.17 -2.50
N GLU A 191 -3.31 3.29 -2.17
CA GLU A 191 -4.66 3.68 -1.76
C GLU A 191 -4.63 4.08 -0.28
N PHE A 192 -4.60 5.38 -0.02
CA PHE A 192 -4.60 5.94 1.34
C PHE A 192 -5.95 6.51 1.78
N ARG A 193 -6.94 6.50 0.92
CA ARG A 193 -8.24 7.12 1.22
C ARG A 193 -9.02 6.34 2.27
N ASP A 194 -8.73 5.06 2.42
CA ASP A 194 -9.45 4.14 3.28
C ASP A 194 -8.51 3.19 4.01
N PHE A 195 -8.31 3.39 5.30
CA PHE A 195 -7.49 2.50 6.12
C PHE A 195 -8.25 1.24 6.61
N THR A 196 -9.49 1.03 6.17
CA THR A 196 -10.18 -0.25 6.35
C THR A 196 -9.81 -1.25 5.24
N ILE A 197 -9.10 -0.82 4.20
CA ILE A 197 -8.46 -1.69 3.23
C ILE A 197 -7.25 -2.33 3.89
N ILE A 198 -7.35 -3.62 4.16
CA ILE A 198 -6.35 -4.35 4.94
C ILE A 198 -5.38 -5.07 4.03
N ASP A 199 -5.81 -5.39 2.82
CA ASP A 199 -5.00 -6.09 1.84
C ASP A 199 -3.98 -5.14 1.21
N ILE A 200 -2.69 -5.46 1.39
CA ILE A 200 -1.58 -4.67 0.82
C ILE A 200 -1.62 -4.70 -0.71
N GLU A 201 -2.09 -5.78 -1.31
CA GLU A 201 -2.25 -5.86 -2.76
C GLU A 201 -3.35 -4.92 -3.25
N ASP A 202 -4.46 -4.83 -2.51
CA ASP A 202 -5.53 -3.88 -2.81
C ASP A 202 -5.11 -2.42 -2.51
N ALA A 203 -4.15 -2.23 -1.61
CA ALA A 203 -3.62 -0.91 -1.29
C ALA A 203 -2.59 -0.41 -2.31
N ARG A 204 -1.90 -1.30 -3.05
CA ARG A 204 -1.00 -0.91 -4.13
C ARG A 204 -1.79 -0.65 -5.41
N LEU A 205 -1.58 0.50 -6.00
CA LEU A 205 -2.21 0.89 -7.26
C LEU A 205 -1.24 0.65 -8.42
N SER A 206 -1.67 -0.14 -9.39
CA SER A 206 -0.87 -0.43 -10.59
C SER A 206 -0.69 0.81 -11.47
N GLN A 207 0.42 0.87 -12.16
CA GLN A 207 0.74 1.93 -13.11
C GLN A 207 1.07 1.35 -14.50
N ALA A 208 0.91 2.15 -15.55
CA ALA A 208 1.19 1.74 -16.92
C ALA A 208 2.70 1.78 -17.19
N MET A 209 3.33 0.60 -17.27
CA MET A 209 4.78 0.47 -17.42
C MET A 209 5.14 -0.56 -18.48
N LEU A 210 6.38 -0.44 -18.97
CA LEU A 210 7.11 -1.52 -19.60
C LEU A 210 8.09 -2.10 -18.58
N VAL A 211 8.03 -3.40 -18.33
CA VAL A 211 8.99 -4.12 -17.50
C VAL A 211 9.72 -5.14 -18.34
N TRP A 212 11.03 -5.19 -18.20
CA TRP A 212 11.90 -6.17 -18.82
C TRP A 212 12.69 -6.90 -17.74
N ASP A 213 12.56 -8.22 -17.74
CA ASP A 213 13.28 -9.11 -16.84
C ASP A 213 14.25 -10.00 -17.63
N TYR A 214 15.45 -10.16 -17.10
CA TYR A 214 16.47 -11.07 -17.58
C TYR A 214 16.87 -12.03 -16.48
N PHE A 215 16.82 -13.33 -16.77
CA PHE A 215 17.13 -14.40 -15.82
C PHE A 215 18.39 -15.14 -16.22
N ASP A 216 19.37 -15.20 -15.34
CA ASP A 216 20.59 -15.98 -15.51
C ASP A 216 20.63 -17.13 -14.50
N SER A 217 19.90 -18.20 -14.82
CA SER A 217 19.79 -19.40 -13.97
C SER A 217 21.15 -20.04 -13.66
N ALA A 218 22.13 -19.92 -14.56
CA ALA A 218 23.47 -20.47 -14.35
C ALA A 218 24.22 -19.78 -13.19
N ASN A 219 23.90 -18.51 -12.95
CA ASN A 219 24.52 -17.71 -11.88
C ASN A 219 23.52 -17.38 -10.76
N SER A 220 22.31 -17.94 -10.78
CA SER A 220 21.24 -17.61 -9.84
C SER A 220 21.08 -16.10 -9.66
N SER A 221 20.93 -15.37 -10.78
CA SER A 221 20.79 -13.92 -10.76
C SER A 221 19.77 -13.44 -11.78
N SER A 222 19.17 -12.30 -11.49
CA SER A 222 18.23 -11.63 -12.39
C SER A 222 18.49 -10.14 -12.45
N LEU A 223 18.02 -9.54 -13.53
CA LEU A 223 17.97 -8.09 -13.73
C LEU A 223 16.55 -7.75 -14.15
N SER A 224 15.90 -6.87 -13.40
CA SER A 224 14.59 -6.32 -13.72
C SER A 224 14.74 -4.83 -13.99
N THR A 225 14.08 -4.33 -15.03
CA THR A 225 14.11 -2.91 -15.40
C THR A 225 12.70 -2.47 -15.79
N PHE A 226 12.23 -1.37 -15.24
CA PHE A 226 10.95 -0.78 -15.63
C PHE A 226 11.13 0.62 -16.21
N VAL A 227 10.19 1.00 -17.06
CA VAL A 227 10.00 2.36 -17.56
C VAL A 227 8.52 2.71 -17.50
N ASN A 228 8.20 3.78 -16.81
CA ASN A 228 6.86 4.35 -16.71
C ASN A 228 6.84 5.70 -17.44
N LEU A 229 6.02 5.82 -18.48
CA LEU A 229 5.88 7.05 -19.26
C LEU A 229 4.67 7.89 -18.84
N TYR A 230 3.92 7.40 -17.86
CA TYR A 230 2.74 8.05 -17.34
C TYR A 230 2.59 7.81 -15.83
N PRO A 231 3.56 8.29 -15.00
CA PRO A 231 3.47 8.14 -13.54
C PRO A 231 2.15 8.74 -13.04
N GLU A 232 1.43 7.98 -12.25
CA GLU A 232 0.24 8.42 -11.53
C GLU A 232 0.63 8.82 -10.11
N PHE A 233 -0.25 9.51 -9.39
CA PHE A 233 -0.01 9.95 -8.03
C PHE A 233 -1.06 9.33 -7.10
N ASN A 234 -0.77 9.29 -5.80
CA ASN A 234 -1.73 8.82 -4.82
C ASN A 234 -3.04 9.59 -4.93
N PRO A 235 -4.19 8.90 -4.99
CA PRO A 235 -5.48 9.57 -5.04
C PRO A 235 -5.69 10.39 -3.76
N ALA A 236 -6.21 11.60 -3.90
CA ALA A 236 -6.57 12.41 -2.76
C ALA A 236 -7.76 11.80 -2.00
N PRO A 237 -7.79 11.90 -0.66
CA PRO A 237 -8.95 11.48 0.10
C PRO A 237 -10.21 12.21 -0.38
N ILE A 238 -11.27 11.44 -0.55
CA ILE A 238 -12.56 11.96 -1.00
C ILE A 238 -13.39 12.44 0.20
N ARG A 239 -14.27 13.41 -0.04
CA ARG A 239 -15.12 13.98 1.00
C ARG A 239 -15.92 12.87 1.70
N GLY A 240 -15.89 12.87 3.03
CA GLY A 240 -16.55 11.89 3.86
C GLY A 240 -15.76 10.63 4.14
N SER A 241 -14.63 10.40 3.43
CA SER A 241 -13.73 9.32 3.83
C SER A 241 -13.04 9.62 5.16
N PRO A 242 -12.64 8.59 5.94
CA PRO A 242 -12.03 8.79 7.25
C PRO A 242 -10.80 9.70 7.25
N LEU A 243 -10.04 9.71 6.16
CA LEU A 243 -8.84 10.52 6.01
C LEU A 243 -9.08 11.84 5.28
N PHE A 244 -10.35 12.13 4.91
CA PHE A 244 -10.66 13.41 4.28
C PHE A 244 -10.64 14.54 5.30
N PHE A 245 -9.91 15.55 4.95
CA PHE A 245 -9.89 16.81 5.69
C PHE A 245 -10.23 17.95 4.74
N ASP A 246 -11.25 18.75 5.07
CA ASP A 246 -11.66 19.88 4.26
C ASP A 246 -10.69 21.08 4.47
N PRO A 247 -9.80 21.38 3.51
CA PRO A 247 -8.89 22.51 3.63
C PRO A 247 -9.57 23.86 3.35
N GLY A 248 -10.84 23.83 2.98
CA GLY A 248 -11.59 25.02 2.57
C GLY A 248 -11.31 25.44 1.12
N PHE A 249 -10.61 24.62 0.34
CA PHE A 249 -10.34 24.81 -1.08
C PHE A 249 -10.22 23.45 -1.78
N ASN A 250 -10.33 23.44 -3.10
CA ASN A 250 -10.26 22.20 -3.88
C ASN A 250 -8.81 21.73 -4.02
N LEU A 251 -8.64 20.40 -4.03
CA LEU A 251 -7.38 19.70 -4.30
C LEU A 251 -7.49 18.99 -5.66
N PRO A 252 -7.20 19.66 -6.78
CA PRO A 252 -7.30 19.05 -8.09
C PRO A 252 -6.16 18.06 -8.33
N ASP A 253 -6.38 17.12 -9.24
CA ASP A 253 -5.32 16.24 -9.74
C ASP A 253 -4.27 17.06 -10.49
N TYR A 254 -3.06 16.49 -10.60
CA TYR A 254 -1.98 17.12 -11.32
C TYR A 254 -2.27 17.16 -12.84
N ASP A 255 -2.43 18.36 -13.38
CA ASP A 255 -2.54 18.57 -14.82
C ASP A 255 -1.13 18.59 -15.45
N ARG A 256 -0.87 17.66 -16.32
CA ARG A 256 0.43 17.50 -17.01
C ARG A 256 0.67 18.57 -18.07
N ASP A 257 -0.39 19.22 -18.54
CA ASP A 257 -0.32 20.25 -19.61
C ASP A 257 0.55 19.79 -20.81
N GLY A 258 0.36 18.52 -21.19
CA GLY A 258 1.11 17.88 -22.27
C GLY A 258 2.56 17.50 -21.97
N LYS A 259 3.04 17.67 -20.74
CA LYS A 259 4.37 17.22 -20.32
C LYS A 259 4.41 15.70 -20.23
N VAL A 260 5.47 15.11 -20.71
CA VAL A 260 5.79 13.69 -20.50
C VAL A 260 6.63 13.58 -19.24
N LEU A 261 6.12 12.89 -18.25
CA LEU A 261 6.86 12.50 -17.06
C LEU A 261 7.42 11.09 -17.30
N ILE A 262 8.63 10.83 -16.87
CA ILE A 262 9.29 9.55 -17.06
C ILE A 262 9.86 9.08 -15.73
N GLU A 263 9.49 7.88 -15.33
CA GLU A 263 10.17 7.13 -14.28
C GLU A 263 10.86 5.93 -14.88
N ALA A 264 11.99 5.55 -14.32
CA ALA A 264 12.70 4.35 -14.71
C ALA A 264 13.53 3.83 -13.55
N GLY A 265 13.65 2.51 -13.48
CA GLY A 265 14.48 1.89 -12.47
C GLY A 265 14.96 0.52 -12.88
N THR A 266 15.99 0.06 -12.18
CA THR A 266 16.57 -1.26 -12.38
C THR A 266 16.93 -1.90 -11.04
N GLN A 267 16.68 -3.21 -10.95
CA GLN A 267 17.04 -4.05 -9.83
C GLN A 267 17.89 -5.21 -10.33
N TRP A 268 19.03 -5.42 -9.73
CA TRP A 268 19.80 -6.63 -9.87
C TRP A 268 19.67 -7.48 -8.60
N LYS A 269 19.25 -8.75 -8.75
CA LYS A 269 19.08 -9.70 -7.64
C LYS A 269 20.05 -10.87 -7.83
N LYS A 270 20.61 -11.36 -6.74
CA LYS A 270 21.47 -12.54 -6.68
C LYS A 270 21.06 -13.42 -5.53
N SER A 271 20.72 -14.67 -5.86
CA SER A 271 20.37 -15.70 -4.89
C SER A 271 21.57 -16.55 -4.51
N PHE A 272 21.64 -16.90 -3.23
CA PHE A 272 22.58 -17.82 -2.62
C PHE A 272 21.81 -18.87 -1.86
N GLU A 273 22.49 -19.89 -1.34
CA GLU A 273 21.86 -20.89 -0.50
C GLU A 273 21.27 -20.22 0.77
N GLY A 274 19.94 -20.16 0.83
CA GLY A 274 19.17 -19.58 1.96
C GLY A 274 19.30 -18.08 2.14
N SER A 275 19.69 -17.32 1.11
CA SER A 275 19.75 -15.86 1.18
C SER A 275 19.73 -15.21 -0.20
N ASP A 276 19.16 -14.02 -0.30
CA ASP A 276 19.19 -13.18 -1.47
C ASP A 276 19.77 -11.83 -1.15
N ILE A 277 20.34 -11.19 -2.15
CA ILE A 277 20.71 -9.78 -2.13
C ILE A 277 20.20 -9.09 -3.39
N ALA A 278 19.81 -7.83 -3.27
CA ALA A 278 19.41 -7.01 -4.39
C ALA A 278 20.02 -5.61 -4.32
N LEU A 279 20.34 -5.06 -5.48
CA LEU A 279 20.80 -3.68 -5.67
C LEU A 279 19.83 -2.98 -6.61
N MET A 280 19.43 -1.76 -6.28
CA MET A 280 18.43 -1.01 -7.01
C MET A 280 18.87 0.42 -7.27
N ALA A 281 18.45 0.94 -8.41
CA ALA A 281 18.59 2.36 -8.73
C ALA A 281 17.38 2.81 -9.54
N ALA A 282 16.79 3.96 -9.19
CA ALA A 282 15.65 4.50 -9.91
C ALA A 282 15.64 6.04 -9.91
N TYR A 283 15.01 6.58 -10.93
CA TYR A 283 14.56 7.96 -11.02
C TYR A 283 13.04 7.97 -10.98
N LEU A 284 12.45 8.60 -9.98
CA LEU A 284 11.05 8.53 -9.62
C LEU A 284 10.51 9.94 -9.35
N TYR A 285 9.18 10.06 -9.34
CA TYR A 285 8.47 11.17 -8.72
C TYR A 285 7.95 10.74 -7.35
N GLU A 286 7.83 11.69 -6.41
CA GLU A 286 7.15 11.41 -5.15
C GLU A 286 5.68 11.07 -5.42
N ASN A 287 5.20 9.95 -4.89
CA ASN A 287 3.83 9.48 -5.12
C ASN A 287 2.77 10.44 -4.55
N GLN A 288 3.13 11.22 -3.54
CA GLN A 288 2.22 12.19 -2.94
C GLN A 288 2.35 13.55 -3.61
N LEU A 289 1.23 14.07 -4.12
CA LEU A 289 1.19 15.44 -4.63
C LEU A 289 1.34 16.44 -3.49
N ARG A 290 2.12 17.46 -3.74
CA ARG A 290 2.15 18.65 -2.92
C ARG A 290 1.16 19.69 -3.46
N TYR A 291 0.55 20.46 -2.57
CA TYR A 291 -0.38 21.50 -2.96
C TYR A 291 0.07 22.87 -2.46
N ASP A 292 0.27 23.81 -3.37
CA ASP A 292 0.37 25.22 -3.02
C ASP A 292 -1.04 25.81 -2.82
N PRO A 293 -1.24 26.69 -1.83
CA PRO A 293 -2.57 27.27 -1.58
C PRO A 293 -3.08 28.04 -2.77
N PRO A 294 -4.41 28.17 -2.92
CA PRO A 294 -5.00 28.93 -4.00
C PRO A 294 -4.57 30.39 -3.94
N LEU A 295 -4.37 30.98 -5.10
CA LEU A 295 -4.27 32.43 -5.22
C LEU A 295 -5.64 33.06 -4.95
N SER A 296 -5.67 34.36 -4.59
CA SER A 296 -6.87 35.09 -4.12
C SER A 296 -8.11 34.98 -5.02
N ASP A 297 -7.94 34.57 -6.26
CA ASP A 297 -8.98 34.62 -7.30
C ASP A 297 -9.47 33.22 -7.74
N THR A 298 -8.94 32.15 -7.19
CA THR A 298 -9.32 30.76 -7.52
C THR A 298 -9.62 29.94 -6.28
N PRO A 299 -10.63 29.06 -6.29
CA PRO A 299 -10.88 28.14 -5.17
C PRO A 299 -9.95 26.93 -5.18
N ASP A 300 -9.11 26.75 -6.23
CA ASP A 300 -8.32 25.55 -6.45
C ASP A 300 -6.88 25.75 -6.01
N ALA A 301 -6.38 24.81 -5.22
CA ALA A 301 -4.95 24.68 -4.92
C ALA A 301 -4.19 24.27 -6.19
N ARG A 302 -2.90 24.51 -6.21
CA ARG A 302 -2.04 24.14 -7.34
C ARG A 302 -1.23 22.92 -6.95
N PRO A 303 -1.48 21.78 -7.60
CA PRO A 303 -0.68 20.58 -7.37
C PRO A 303 0.72 20.79 -7.97
N ASP A 304 1.73 20.35 -7.24
CA ASP A 304 3.14 20.33 -7.67
C ASP A 304 3.72 18.95 -7.47
N ILE A 305 4.73 18.60 -8.26
CA ILE A 305 5.41 17.32 -8.25
C ILE A 305 6.89 17.50 -7.96
N ASN A 306 7.49 16.51 -7.30
CA ASN A 306 8.91 16.47 -7.04
C ASN A 306 9.51 15.19 -7.60
N ASP A 307 10.66 15.31 -8.25
CA ASP A 307 11.45 14.20 -8.75
C ASP A 307 12.64 13.92 -7.83
N PHE A 308 13.00 12.66 -7.69
CA PHE A 308 14.12 12.25 -6.87
C PHE A 308 14.84 11.03 -7.45
N PHE A 309 16.04 10.79 -6.98
CA PHE A 309 16.84 9.62 -7.33
C PHE A 309 16.96 8.68 -6.13
N LEU A 310 16.67 7.39 -6.35
CA LEU A 310 16.74 6.32 -5.36
C LEU A 310 17.93 5.40 -5.61
N LEU A 311 18.68 5.10 -4.56
CA LEU A 311 19.58 3.94 -4.50
C LEU A 311 19.10 3.01 -3.39
N GLY A 312 18.94 1.73 -3.70
CA GLY A 312 18.44 0.71 -2.80
C GLY A 312 19.37 -0.48 -2.66
N PHE A 313 19.34 -1.06 -1.48
CA PHE A 313 19.93 -2.36 -1.17
C PHE A 313 18.93 -3.16 -0.37
N SER A 314 18.74 -4.42 -0.72
CA SER A 314 17.92 -5.36 0.01
C SER A 314 18.67 -6.66 0.24
N ALA A 315 18.41 -7.33 1.35
CA ALA A 315 18.94 -8.64 1.65
C ALA A 315 17.98 -9.44 2.51
N ASN A 316 17.87 -10.73 2.24
CA ASN A 316 17.18 -11.66 3.12
C ASN A 316 18.05 -12.86 3.50
N ARG A 317 17.70 -13.54 4.58
CA ARG A 317 18.33 -14.77 4.99
C ARG A 317 17.40 -15.67 5.79
N ALA A 318 17.21 -16.90 5.31
CA ALA A 318 16.53 -17.97 6.03
C ALA A 318 17.51 -18.74 6.93
N ILE A 319 17.16 -18.93 8.20
CA ILE A 319 17.93 -19.69 9.20
C ILE A 319 16.97 -20.61 9.96
N GLY A 320 16.83 -21.83 9.50
CA GLY A 320 15.84 -22.76 10.07
C GLY A 320 14.43 -22.22 9.90
N LYS A 321 13.74 -21.95 11.00
CA LYS A 321 12.37 -21.38 11.01
C LYS A 321 12.32 -19.85 11.05
N VAL A 322 13.45 -19.19 10.88
CA VAL A 322 13.57 -17.72 10.94
C VAL A 322 13.91 -17.19 9.57
N LEU A 323 13.16 -16.18 9.09
CA LEU A 323 13.53 -15.33 7.96
C LEU A 323 13.88 -13.95 8.47
N LEU A 324 15.02 -13.44 8.06
CA LEU A 324 15.50 -12.08 8.35
C LEU A 324 15.52 -11.28 7.05
N ASN A 325 14.94 -10.09 7.07
CA ASN A 325 14.90 -9.16 5.95
C ASN A 325 15.55 -7.84 6.35
N PHE A 326 16.25 -7.22 5.42
CA PHE A 326 16.88 -5.92 5.62
C PHE A 326 16.83 -5.11 4.33
N ASP A 327 16.34 -3.87 4.41
CA ASP A 327 16.32 -2.92 3.31
C ASP A 327 17.01 -1.62 3.71
N LEU A 328 17.68 -1.00 2.75
CA LEU A 328 18.34 0.30 2.87
C LEU A 328 18.03 1.14 1.63
N ALA A 329 17.57 2.36 1.82
CA ALA A 329 17.25 3.32 0.79
C ALA A 329 18.00 4.63 1.02
N PHE A 330 18.66 5.13 -0.02
CA PHE A 330 19.15 6.50 -0.09
C PHE A 330 18.37 7.24 -1.17
N SER A 331 17.67 8.32 -0.79
CA SER A 331 16.89 9.15 -1.71
C SER A 331 17.49 10.55 -1.76
N HIS A 332 17.85 10.97 -2.97
CA HIS A 332 18.40 12.30 -3.24
C HIS A 332 17.31 13.22 -3.79
N ASN A 333 17.18 14.43 -3.24
CA ASN A 333 16.24 15.46 -3.71
C ASN A 333 14.78 15.25 -3.24
N ILE A 334 14.57 14.70 -2.02
CA ILE A 334 13.26 14.59 -1.40
C ILE A 334 12.77 15.98 -0.93
N LEU A 335 11.49 16.27 -1.11
CA LEU A 335 10.86 17.52 -0.72
C LEU A 335 10.60 17.54 0.81
N ALA A 336 11.50 18.16 1.55
CA ALA A 336 11.48 18.16 3.01
C ALA A 336 10.43 19.11 3.61
N ASP A 337 10.03 20.14 2.88
CA ASP A 337 9.03 21.12 3.30
C ASP A 337 7.61 20.81 2.80
N SER A 338 7.39 19.61 2.26
CA SER A 338 6.06 19.14 1.85
C SER A 338 5.04 19.12 3.00
N PHE A 339 5.53 19.18 4.25
CA PHE A 339 4.72 19.28 5.46
C PHE A 339 4.48 20.70 5.96
N ALA A 340 5.18 21.68 5.40
CA ALA A 340 4.94 23.07 5.72
C ALA A 340 3.61 23.52 5.13
N PHE A 341 2.68 23.85 6.02
CA PHE A 341 1.38 24.34 5.61
C PHE A 341 1.55 25.73 5.03
N PRO A 342 1.25 25.92 3.74
CA PRO A 342 1.21 27.25 3.17
C PRO A 342 0.12 28.06 3.90
N GLY A 343 0.51 29.17 4.54
CA GLY A 343 -0.40 30.09 5.20
C GLY A 343 -0.54 29.96 6.72
N THR A 344 0.05 28.94 7.36
CA THR A 344 0.11 28.85 8.83
C THR A 344 1.47 29.23 9.41
N SER A 345 2.52 29.04 8.66
CA SER A 345 3.84 29.56 8.96
C SER A 345 3.96 30.99 8.42
N SER A 346 4.71 31.82 9.12
CA SER A 346 5.02 33.16 8.66
C SER A 346 5.40 33.14 7.16
N LEU A 347 5.06 34.19 6.42
CA LEU A 347 5.38 34.43 5.01
C LEU A 347 6.87 34.24 4.63
N SER A 348 7.72 33.86 5.58
CA SER A 348 9.15 33.63 5.44
C SER A 348 9.55 32.16 5.50
N ALA A 349 8.62 31.20 5.56
CA ALA A 349 8.98 29.79 5.53
C ALA A 349 9.55 29.43 4.15
N PRO A 350 10.68 28.74 4.07
CA PRO A 350 11.19 28.24 2.80
C PRO A 350 10.18 27.25 2.22
N ILE A 351 9.91 27.38 0.94
CA ILE A 351 9.10 26.46 0.15
C ILE A 351 10.01 25.78 -0.86
N ASN A 352 9.72 24.53 -1.23
CA ASN A 352 10.54 23.72 -2.13
C ASN A 352 11.95 23.40 -1.58
N LEU A 353 12.08 23.24 -0.26
CA LEU A 353 13.33 22.80 0.34
C LEU A 353 13.53 21.30 0.08
N ARG A 354 14.62 20.95 -0.60
CA ARG A 354 14.95 19.57 -0.94
C ARG A 354 16.14 19.09 -0.11
N LYS A 355 16.04 17.86 0.36
CA LYS A 355 17.02 17.20 1.21
C LYS A 355 17.32 15.79 0.70
N ASP A 356 18.41 15.25 1.18
CA ASP A 356 18.71 13.84 1.06
C ASP A 356 18.08 13.07 2.23
N GLN A 357 17.62 11.86 1.97
CA GLN A 357 17.00 11.00 2.98
C GLN A 357 17.68 9.64 3.01
N LEU A 358 17.90 9.12 4.20
CA LEU A 358 18.33 7.74 4.43
C LEU A 358 17.20 6.98 5.12
N GLY A 359 16.79 5.85 4.52
CA GLY A 359 15.79 4.95 5.06
C GLY A 359 16.37 3.56 5.32
N THR A 360 15.89 2.89 6.34
CA THR A 360 16.23 1.49 6.64
C THR A 360 15.02 0.74 7.16
N SER A 361 14.88 -0.52 6.75
CA SER A 361 13.89 -1.44 7.30
C SER A 361 14.55 -2.73 7.74
N PHE A 362 13.98 -3.33 8.77
CA PHE A 362 14.35 -4.65 9.28
C PHE A 362 13.10 -5.48 9.51
N GLY A 363 13.08 -6.68 8.96
CA GLY A 363 12.03 -7.69 9.11
C GLY A 363 12.56 -8.94 9.81
N PHE A 364 11.71 -9.51 10.64
CA PHE A 364 11.94 -10.80 11.30
C PHE A 364 10.64 -11.60 11.22
N GLU A 365 10.72 -12.81 10.67
CA GLU A 365 9.61 -13.74 10.60
C GLU A 365 10.01 -15.06 11.27
N TYR A 366 9.11 -15.63 12.04
CA TYR A 366 9.32 -16.89 12.73
C TYR A 366 8.12 -17.81 12.54
N ALA A 367 8.32 -18.90 11.79
CA ALA A 367 7.35 -19.98 11.67
C ALA A 367 7.38 -20.83 12.96
N ILE A 368 6.37 -20.67 13.82
CA ILE A 368 6.21 -21.46 15.04
C ILE A 368 5.98 -22.92 14.63
N ASP A 369 5.04 -23.11 13.72
CA ASP A 369 4.73 -24.38 13.04
C ASP A 369 4.19 -24.07 11.63
N ASN A 370 3.57 -25.06 10.96
CA ASN A 370 3.03 -24.91 9.62
C ASN A 370 1.75 -24.04 9.56
N GLU A 371 1.14 -23.76 10.70
CA GLU A 371 -0.11 -23.01 10.80
C GLU A 371 0.07 -21.64 11.47
N GLN A 372 1.19 -21.43 12.15
CA GLN A 372 1.40 -20.27 12.99
C GLN A 372 2.69 -19.52 12.62
N ASN A 373 2.54 -18.23 12.41
CA ASN A 373 3.64 -17.32 12.11
C ASN A 373 3.60 -16.07 13.00
N VAL A 374 4.77 -15.58 13.37
CA VAL A 374 4.97 -14.26 14.00
C VAL A 374 5.94 -13.48 13.16
N SER A 375 5.57 -12.25 12.79
CA SER A 375 6.44 -11.32 12.09
C SER A 375 6.61 -10.02 12.87
N LEU A 376 7.78 -9.43 12.73
CA LEU A 376 8.16 -8.11 13.25
C LEU A 376 8.76 -7.32 12.09
N GLY A 377 8.24 -6.12 11.86
CA GLY A 377 8.82 -5.14 10.95
C GLY A 377 9.15 -3.85 11.67
N ILE A 378 10.29 -3.26 11.37
CA ILE A 378 10.69 -1.94 11.87
C ILE A 378 11.25 -1.17 10.69
N GLN A 379 10.81 0.07 10.52
CA GLN A 379 11.42 0.99 9.57
C GLN A 379 11.74 2.33 10.24
N ALA A 380 12.79 2.96 9.76
CA ALA A 380 13.20 4.29 10.17
C ALA A 380 13.74 5.08 8.98
N GLN A 381 13.44 6.36 8.96
CA GLN A 381 13.91 7.29 7.94
C GLN A 381 14.44 8.57 8.62
N THR A 382 15.46 9.19 8.04
CA THR A 382 16.00 10.45 8.52
C THR A 382 16.42 11.33 7.34
N LEU A 383 16.17 12.63 7.46
CA LEU A 383 16.70 13.62 6.53
C LEU A 383 18.17 13.90 6.87
N LEU A 384 19.01 13.94 5.87
CA LEU A 384 20.37 14.38 6.02
C LEU A 384 20.41 15.92 6.01
N ASP A 385 21.22 16.51 6.87
CA ASP A 385 21.32 17.98 7.04
C ASP A 385 19.97 18.63 7.41
N GLU A 386 19.19 17.96 8.29
CA GLU A 386 17.85 18.37 8.69
C GLU A 386 17.78 19.79 9.25
N ASP A 387 18.78 20.18 10.04
CA ASP A 387 18.83 21.50 10.71
C ASP A 387 18.99 22.67 9.75
N GLU A 388 19.37 22.41 8.49
CA GLU A 388 19.59 23.45 7.51
C GLU A 388 18.31 23.85 6.77
N GLY A 389 17.80 25.03 7.07
CA GLY A 389 16.72 25.68 6.33
C GLY A 389 15.30 25.25 6.72
N LEU A 390 15.13 24.25 7.58
CA LEU A 390 13.82 23.89 8.11
C LEU A 390 13.45 24.77 9.30
N LEU A 391 12.21 25.25 9.33
CA LEU A 391 11.68 25.94 10.50
C LEU A 391 11.19 24.91 11.54
N PRO A 392 11.12 25.28 12.83
CA PRO A 392 10.51 24.43 13.85
C PRO A 392 9.08 24.01 13.43
N GLY A 393 8.82 22.70 13.40
CA GLY A 393 7.55 22.12 12.94
C GLY A 393 7.46 21.83 11.44
N GLN A 394 8.52 22.12 10.67
CA GLN A 394 8.65 21.66 9.28
C GLN A 394 9.39 20.32 9.16
N ALA A 395 10.15 19.93 10.16
CA ALA A 395 10.82 18.65 10.19
C ALA A 395 9.80 17.51 10.24
N LEU A 396 10.13 16.41 9.59
CA LEU A 396 9.33 15.18 9.59
C LEU A 396 9.11 14.62 10.99
N THR A 397 10.04 14.93 11.90
CA THR A 397 10.03 14.50 13.29
C THR A 397 10.65 15.54 14.20
N ASN A 398 10.30 15.51 15.48
CA ASN A 398 10.94 16.36 16.48
C ASN A 398 12.40 15.98 16.77
N ASP A 399 12.80 14.75 16.42
CA ASP A 399 14.11 14.17 16.75
C ASP A 399 14.91 13.77 15.50
N GLY A 400 14.52 14.22 14.30
CA GLY A 400 15.24 13.93 13.06
C GLY A 400 15.05 12.50 12.52
N VAL A 401 14.36 11.62 13.25
CA VAL A 401 14.08 10.25 12.83
C VAL A 401 12.58 9.99 12.81
N PHE A 402 12.10 9.58 11.66
CA PHE A 402 10.73 9.14 11.46
C PHE A 402 10.71 7.61 11.28
N GLY A 403 9.73 6.93 11.83
CA GLY A 403 9.64 5.50 11.63
C GLY A 403 8.46 4.85 12.34
N SER A 404 8.22 3.60 11.97
CA SER A 404 7.16 2.77 12.51
C SER A 404 7.66 1.36 12.82
N TRP A 405 6.88 0.65 13.61
CA TRP A 405 7.07 -0.76 13.89
C TRP A 405 5.75 -1.51 13.76
N LEU A 406 5.84 -2.77 13.44
CA LEU A 406 4.71 -3.68 13.29
C LEU A 406 5.06 -5.02 13.91
N VAL A 407 4.11 -5.61 14.65
CA VAL A 407 4.15 -7.01 15.09
C VAL A 407 2.87 -7.68 14.62
N ARG A 408 3.00 -8.80 13.94
CA ARG A 408 1.87 -9.59 13.46
C ARG A 408 1.96 -11.02 13.93
N TYR A 409 0.84 -11.58 14.30
CA TYR A 409 0.62 -13.00 14.53
C TYR A 409 -0.45 -13.50 13.58
N SER A 410 -0.22 -14.61 12.91
CA SER A 410 -1.20 -15.30 12.07
C SER A 410 -1.30 -16.77 12.47
N ASN A 411 -2.50 -17.33 12.31
CA ASN A 411 -2.78 -18.73 12.64
C ASN A 411 -3.87 -19.28 11.70
N ALA A 412 -3.51 -20.27 10.90
CA ALA A 412 -4.42 -21.02 10.04
C ALA A 412 -4.98 -22.23 10.83
N LEU A 413 -6.26 -22.17 11.15
CA LEU A 413 -6.98 -23.20 11.89
C LEU A 413 -7.86 -24.02 10.94
N ARG A 414 -8.23 -25.23 11.36
CA ARG A 414 -9.12 -26.11 10.60
C ARG A 414 -8.63 -26.43 9.18
N ASN A 415 -7.34 -26.70 9.01
CA ASN A 415 -6.69 -26.92 7.72
C ASN A 415 -6.78 -25.70 6.77
N GLY A 416 -6.75 -24.48 7.30
CA GLY A 416 -6.83 -23.24 6.52
C GLY A 416 -8.26 -22.67 6.33
N ASP A 417 -9.31 -23.41 6.69
CA ASP A 417 -10.69 -22.88 6.57
C ASP A 417 -10.96 -21.69 7.50
N LEU A 418 -10.19 -21.55 8.59
CA LEU A 418 -10.34 -20.46 9.55
C LEU A 418 -8.99 -19.81 9.81
N ASN A 419 -8.82 -18.59 9.32
CA ASN A 419 -7.59 -17.83 9.47
C ASN A 419 -7.80 -16.71 10.50
N PHE A 420 -6.94 -16.66 11.48
CA PHE A 420 -6.89 -15.61 12.50
C PHE A 420 -5.63 -14.78 12.31
N SER A 421 -5.77 -13.46 12.35
CA SER A 421 -4.64 -12.53 12.35
C SER A 421 -4.79 -11.46 13.43
N ALA A 422 -3.67 -11.07 14.03
CA ALA A 422 -3.61 -9.94 14.95
C ALA A 422 -2.35 -9.12 14.64
N THR A 423 -2.53 -7.83 14.41
CA THR A 423 -1.45 -6.89 14.09
C THR A 423 -1.46 -5.75 15.10
N LEU A 424 -0.28 -5.44 15.64
CA LEU A 424 0.01 -4.26 16.43
C LEU A 424 0.95 -3.39 15.61
N GLN A 425 0.61 -2.14 15.42
CA GLN A 425 1.45 -1.20 14.69
C GLN A 425 1.52 0.13 15.44
N GLY A 426 2.69 0.76 15.45
CA GLY A 426 2.88 2.04 16.10
C GLY A 426 4.03 2.82 15.48
N ASP A 427 4.12 4.11 15.84
CA ASP A 427 5.27 4.92 15.50
C ASP A 427 6.43 4.74 16.51
N LEU A 428 7.66 5.01 16.09
CA LEU A 428 8.86 4.92 16.95
C LEU A 428 8.85 5.95 18.06
N SER A 429 8.10 7.04 17.93
CA SER A 429 7.93 8.07 18.95
C SER A 429 6.92 7.68 20.05
N ALA A 430 6.28 6.51 19.91
CA ALA A 430 5.26 5.98 20.82
C ALA A 430 4.08 6.96 21.05
N GLN A 431 3.69 7.68 20.02
CA GLN A 431 2.56 8.61 20.04
C GLN A 431 1.27 7.99 19.51
N SER A 432 1.38 6.91 18.73
CA SER A 432 0.24 6.20 18.19
C SER A 432 0.38 4.68 18.27
N LEU A 433 -0.76 4.01 18.43
CA LEU A 433 -0.89 2.56 18.42
C LEU A 433 -2.17 2.19 17.66
N LEU A 434 -2.02 1.32 16.68
CA LEU A 434 -3.10 0.67 15.96
C LEU A 434 -3.10 -0.81 16.29
N VAL A 435 -4.24 -1.33 16.68
CA VAL A 435 -4.48 -2.76 16.92
C VAL A 435 -5.50 -3.22 15.89
N PHE A 436 -5.11 -4.19 15.11
CA PHE A 436 -5.96 -4.83 14.12
C PHE A 436 -6.11 -6.31 14.47
N THR A 437 -7.34 -6.84 14.37
CA THR A 437 -7.61 -8.26 14.52
C THR A 437 -8.58 -8.70 13.44
N GLY A 438 -8.20 -9.71 12.66
CA GLY A 438 -8.98 -10.30 11.59
C GLY A 438 -9.32 -11.76 11.86
N LEU A 439 -10.47 -12.18 11.40
CA LEU A 439 -10.91 -13.57 11.38
C LEU A 439 -11.61 -13.84 10.06
N ASP A 440 -11.03 -14.72 9.24
CA ASP A 440 -11.56 -15.13 7.95
C ASP A 440 -11.98 -16.59 8.02
N TYR A 441 -13.20 -16.85 7.60
CA TYR A 441 -13.78 -18.19 7.59
C TYR A 441 -14.32 -18.55 6.21
N THR A 442 -13.74 -19.58 5.62
CA THR A 442 -14.21 -20.21 4.40
C THR A 442 -15.34 -21.17 4.75
N ILE A 443 -16.55 -20.84 4.35
CA ILE A 443 -17.75 -21.61 4.64
C ILE A 443 -17.82 -22.83 3.72
N ASP A 444 -17.55 -22.61 2.44
CA ASP A 444 -17.47 -23.61 1.37
C ASP A 444 -16.65 -23.05 0.19
N ASP A 445 -16.57 -23.77 -0.90
CA ASP A 445 -15.78 -23.41 -2.09
C ASP A 445 -16.16 -22.04 -2.70
N ASN A 446 -17.34 -21.53 -2.41
CA ASN A 446 -17.86 -20.28 -2.96
C ASN A 446 -18.03 -19.17 -1.91
N TRP A 447 -18.35 -19.52 -0.67
CA TRP A 447 -18.67 -18.53 0.36
C TRP A 447 -17.58 -18.38 1.40
N SER A 448 -17.22 -17.15 1.68
CA SER A 448 -16.38 -16.79 2.83
C SER A 448 -16.96 -15.61 3.60
N VAL A 449 -16.63 -15.53 4.88
CA VAL A 449 -16.97 -14.42 5.74
C VAL A 449 -15.72 -13.95 6.48
N SER A 450 -15.47 -12.64 6.42
CA SER A 450 -14.39 -11.97 7.14
C SER A 450 -14.97 -11.07 8.21
N SER A 451 -14.32 -11.01 9.36
CA SER A 451 -14.63 -10.04 10.40
C SER A 451 -13.37 -9.36 10.89
N GLN A 452 -13.50 -8.09 11.24
CA GLN A 452 -12.35 -7.29 11.69
C GLN A 452 -12.70 -6.42 12.89
N ILE A 453 -11.71 -6.21 13.73
CA ILE A 453 -11.75 -5.27 14.84
C ILE A 453 -10.53 -4.36 14.70
N ILE A 454 -10.74 -3.06 14.69
CA ILE A 454 -9.67 -2.06 14.63
C ILE A 454 -9.82 -1.17 15.86
N SER A 455 -8.74 -1.03 16.63
CA SER A 455 -8.69 -0.11 17.76
C SER A 455 -7.51 0.83 17.61
N MET A 456 -7.73 2.11 17.82
CA MET A 456 -6.71 3.14 17.67
C MET A 456 -6.54 3.91 18.98
N SER A 457 -5.29 4.25 19.27
CA SER A 457 -4.94 5.15 20.37
C SER A 457 -3.84 6.09 19.94
N ALA A 458 -4.01 7.38 20.20
CA ALA A 458 -3.06 8.38 19.77
C ALA A 458 -2.97 9.55 20.75
N LYS A 459 -1.76 10.08 20.91
CA LYS A 459 -1.54 11.31 21.67
C LYS A 459 -1.81 12.54 20.81
N ALA A 460 -2.17 13.64 21.42
CA ALA A 460 -2.31 14.92 20.76
C ALA A 460 -1.02 15.29 19.98
N GLY A 461 -1.18 15.60 18.71
CA GLY A 461 -0.06 15.89 17.80
C GLY A 461 0.43 14.69 16.96
N SER A 462 -0.05 13.47 17.24
CA SER A 462 0.13 12.32 16.35
C SER A 462 -0.77 12.44 15.12
N PHE A 463 -0.36 11.76 14.06
CA PHE A 463 -1.20 11.59 12.86
C PHE A 463 -2.56 10.97 13.17
N LEU A 464 -2.60 9.99 14.05
CA LEU A 464 -3.83 9.30 14.42
C LEU A 464 -4.66 10.05 15.50
N THR A 465 -4.33 11.29 15.85
CA THR A 465 -5.05 12.05 16.88
C THR A 465 -6.56 12.13 16.61
N PHE A 466 -6.97 12.22 15.35
CA PHE A 466 -8.38 12.24 14.95
C PHE A 466 -9.10 10.90 15.10
N PHE A 467 -8.35 9.84 15.38
CA PHE A 467 -8.83 8.48 15.56
C PHE A 467 -8.53 7.95 16.98
N ASP A 468 -8.11 8.83 17.88
CA ASP A 468 -7.85 8.44 19.26
C ASP A 468 -9.13 7.88 19.92
N GLU A 469 -8.98 6.74 20.59
CA GLU A 469 -10.06 5.96 21.18
C GLU A 469 -11.07 5.35 20.17
N ASP A 470 -10.79 5.37 18.86
CA ASP A 470 -11.62 4.68 17.87
C ASP A 470 -11.62 3.17 18.12
N LEU A 471 -12.83 2.60 18.11
CA LEU A 471 -13.05 1.16 18.07
C LEU A 471 -14.00 0.84 16.92
N ARG A 472 -13.50 0.17 15.89
CA ARG A 472 -14.26 -0.16 14.70
C ARG A 472 -14.49 -1.65 14.60
N LEU A 473 -15.69 -2.02 14.19
CA LEU A 473 -16.07 -3.40 13.91
C LEU A 473 -16.52 -3.51 12.47
N GLY A 474 -16.03 -4.52 11.75
CA GLY A 474 -16.36 -4.77 10.37
C GLY A 474 -16.71 -6.23 10.11
N ILE A 475 -17.56 -6.45 9.10
CA ILE A 475 -17.89 -7.75 8.57
C ILE A 475 -18.00 -7.65 7.04
N THR A 476 -17.47 -8.66 6.36
CA THR A 476 -17.54 -8.79 4.90
C THR A 476 -18.01 -10.20 4.56
N LEU A 477 -19.04 -10.30 3.72
CA LEU A 477 -19.49 -11.56 3.15
C LEU A 477 -19.09 -11.58 1.68
N THR A 478 -18.39 -12.63 1.25
CA THR A 478 -17.89 -12.78 -0.11
C THR A 478 -18.44 -14.04 -0.77
N TYR A 479 -18.82 -13.90 -2.02
CA TYR A 479 -19.15 -15.03 -2.92
C TYR A 479 -18.19 -15.02 -4.11
N THR A 480 -17.56 -16.16 -4.37
CA THR A 480 -16.65 -16.39 -5.51
C THR A 480 -17.29 -17.33 -6.51
N PHE A 481 -17.30 -16.91 -7.79
CA PHE A 481 -17.83 -17.69 -8.90
C PHE A 481 -16.75 -18.53 -9.57
#